data_36ee934facc44fe3984e651a844df80e
#
_entry.id   36ee934facc44fe3984e651a844df80e
#
_cell.length_a   1.000
_cell.length_b   1.000
_cell.length_c   1.000
_cell.angle_alpha   90.00
_cell.angle_beta   90.00
_cell.angle_gamma   90.00
#
_symmetry.space_group_name_H-M   'P 1'
#
loop_
_entity.id
_entity.type
_entity.pdbx_description
1 polymer ?
#
loop_
_entity_poly.entity_id
_entity_poly.type
_entity_poly.pdbx_seq_one_letter_code
_entity_poly.pdbx_strand_id
1 'polypeptide(L)'
;MIKICKMCGGTLKPDAVKCSCCGCFIEDVAVDRSVLFENYKGTPVTQNKVNAPAAVNQKSSAEDVFASANWRDLWAAKRRNADRLGIILTNTEGTVNAESFKQAMNAYIDYKADHGVEYYVLDIKSQLVSYLPALDVEAVTAMLRTIYMVAVPDYLMIVGDSTVIPSAEWYNVCNDGDETVPSDLAYITLDTESPFDGSVYDFENITQVGRVPAKAENGFASAIRYFNNTRAFAGYTGTKAFAYSALVWEQTSRVEFAHLNPYLVTSPSYTSSNLGRIGSEYNLACFNLHGSDDDHAWYGQQGWDYPEAFNKSLLPLNGGYALLTEACYGARPTYSDSIVVNAIENNCIAFVGSTKIAYGYADGDLCCADVIAQNFTRGIANGMTAGNAFLGALSALSASWMCEQDIKTMAEFALYGDPSVTLIAGGAKKAARRAAPSKFSATKKDASRGIKLMSCDDNGDRSAKGVPTLYSCSPEEQAHIKKMASHVSEVGNNYVLEKFSSMKSVQPKVFKVMGKDEYRAVYTKNEGKVKSVVAMHLDGNGNVKKVYHSK
;
A
#
# COMPACT_ATOMS: atom_id res chain seq x y z
N MET A 1 -25.85 33.64 0.06
CA MET A 1 -24.41 33.36 0.07
C MET A 1 -24.22 31.88 0.39
N ILE A 2 -23.52 31.16 -0.43
CA ILE A 2 -23.21 29.74 -0.19
C ILE A 2 -22.00 29.73 0.74
N LYS A 3 -22.12 29.12 1.92
CA LYS A 3 -20.97 28.88 2.81
C LYS A 3 -20.16 27.70 2.28
N ILE A 4 -18.85 27.83 2.27
CA ILE A 4 -17.92 26.81 1.78
C ILE A 4 -16.88 26.54 2.86
N CYS A 5 -16.57 25.27 3.09
CA CYS A 5 -15.55 24.87 4.04
C CYS A 5 -14.16 25.31 3.55
N LYS A 6 -13.43 26.04 4.38
CA LYS A 6 -12.06 26.50 4.06
C LYS A 6 -11.07 25.37 3.85
N MET A 7 -11.29 24.22 4.49
CA MET A 7 -10.36 23.10 4.46
C MET A 7 -10.54 22.20 3.22
N CYS A 8 -11.77 21.97 2.78
CA CYS A 8 -12.03 21.02 1.70
C CYS A 8 -12.86 21.58 0.54
N GLY A 9 -13.27 22.86 0.58
CA GLY A 9 -14.12 23.47 -0.44
C GLY A 9 -15.56 22.92 -0.51
N GLY A 10 -15.95 22.04 0.40
CA GLY A 10 -17.30 21.46 0.45
C GLY A 10 -18.36 22.51 0.78
N THR A 11 -19.53 22.41 0.14
CA THR A 11 -20.66 23.29 0.43
C THR A 11 -21.20 23.00 1.83
N LEU A 12 -21.38 24.05 2.61
CA LEU A 12 -21.85 23.98 3.99
C LEU A 12 -23.33 24.37 4.09
N LYS A 13 -24.05 23.71 5.01
CA LYS A 13 -25.36 24.20 5.42
C LYS A 13 -25.19 25.51 6.18
N PRO A 14 -26.17 26.44 6.12
CA PRO A 14 -26.06 27.75 6.75
C PRO A 14 -25.76 27.72 8.26
N ASP A 15 -26.18 26.67 8.93
CA ASP A 15 -26.13 26.44 10.38
C ASP A 15 -25.10 25.36 10.77
N ALA A 16 -24.31 24.87 9.83
CA ALA A 16 -23.35 23.80 10.09
C ALA A 16 -22.23 24.28 11.05
N VAL A 17 -21.98 23.52 12.10
CA VAL A 17 -20.87 23.69 13.04
C VAL A 17 -19.64 22.89 12.61
N LYS A 18 -19.87 21.82 11.87
CA LYS A 18 -18.82 20.97 11.27
C LYS A 18 -19.10 20.77 9.80
N CYS A 19 -18.04 20.70 9.00
CA CYS A 19 -18.14 20.32 7.60
C CYS A 19 -18.50 18.83 7.48
N SER A 20 -19.59 18.52 6.79
CA SER A 20 -20.01 17.14 6.56
C SER A 20 -19.08 16.36 5.62
N CYS A 21 -18.19 17.07 4.90
CA CYS A 21 -17.27 16.48 3.94
C CYS A 21 -15.92 16.11 4.57
N CYS A 22 -15.36 16.96 5.46
CA CYS A 22 -14.05 16.76 6.04
C CYS A 22 -14.04 16.74 7.59
N GLY A 23 -15.19 16.89 8.23
CA GLY A 23 -15.30 16.87 9.70
C GLY A 23 -14.74 18.09 10.45
N CYS A 24 -14.08 19.02 9.76
CA CYS A 24 -13.50 20.21 10.40
C CYS A 24 -14.56 21.13 10.97
N PHE A 25 -14.27 21.75 12.13
CA PHE A 25 -15.10 22.79 12.72
C PHE A 25 -15.09 24.04 11.82
N ILE A 26 -16.25 24.65 11.70
CA ILE A 26 -16.46 25.82 10.85
C ILE A 26 -16.38 27.05 11.76
N GLU A 27 -15.29 27.81 11.63
CA GLU A 27 -15.28 29.16 12.13
C GLU A 27 -15.99 30.08 11.12
N ASP A 28 -16.89 30.96 11.60
CA ASP A 28 -17.79 31.76 10.79
C ASP A 28 -17.07 32.65 9.77
N VAL A 29 -16.87 32.13 8.56
CA VAL A 29 -16.50 32.97 7.41
C VAL A 29 -17.22 32.45 6.16
N ALA A 30 -18.10 33.31 5.63
CA ALA A 30 -18.64 33.13 4.28
C ALA A 30 -17.51 33.34 3.27
N VAL A 31 -17.05 32.31 2.60
CA VAL A 31 -16.00 32.38 1.60
C VAL A 31 -16.57 31.99 0.24
N ASP A 32 -16.33 32.82 -0.76
CA ASP A 32 -16.63 32.49 -2.14
C ASP A 32 -15.70 31.36 -2.62
N ARG A 33 -16.23 30.46 -3.45
CA ARG A 33 -15.48 29.33 -4.01
C ARG A 33 -14.22 29.77 -4.79
N SER A 34 -14.25 30.93 -5.40
CA SER A 34 -13.12 31.55 -6.07
C SER A 34 -11.98 31.91 -5.11
N VAL A 35 -12.28 32.29 -3.88
CA VAL A 35 -11.28 32.69 -2.88
C VAL A 35 -10.51 31.49 -2.32
N LEU A 36 -11.15 30.32 -2.17
CA LEU A 36 -10.47 29.09 -1.75
C LEU A 36 -9.38 28.67 -2.74
N PHE A 37 -9.64 28.88 -4.02
CA PHE A 37 -8.68 28.56 -5.07
C PHE A 37 -7.64 29.65 -5.28
N GLU A 38 -7.91 30.89 -4.92
CA GLU A 38 -6.91 31.95 -4.90
C GLU A 38 -5.82 31.71 -3.85
N ASN A 39 -6.17 31.13 -2.72
CA ASN A 39 -5.22 30.74 -1.68
C ASN A 39 -4.30 29.57 -2.09
N TYR A 40 -4.69 28.79 -3.13
CA TYR A 40 -3.87 27.72 -3.71
C TYR A 40 -3.05 28.17 -4.94
N LYS A 41 -3.13 29.43 -5.34
CA LYS A 41 -2.31 29.98 -6.44
C LYS A 41 -0.83 30.19 -6.06
N GLY A 42 -0.34 29.50 -5.04
CA GLY A 42 1.03 29.67 -4.56
C GLY A 42 1.19 30.98 -3.76
N THR A 43 2.31 31.14 -3.11
CA THR A 43 2.73 32.35 -2.38
C THR A 43 2.18 33.63 -3.03
N PRO A 44 1.91 34.67 -2.26
CA PRO A 44 1.77 36.00 -2.79
C PRO A 44 3.12 36.46 -3.35
N VAL A 45 3.56 35.82 -4.38
CA VAL A 45 4.54 36.36 -5.29
C VAL A 45 3.79 37.51 -5.96
N THR A 46 4.31 38.71 -5.80
CA THR A 46 3.99 39.89 -6.58
C THR A 46 3.36 39.50 -7.89
N GLN A 47 2.15 40.01 -8.11
CA GLN A 47 1.30 39.77 -9.29
C GLN A 47 2.10 39.97 -10.60
N ASN A 48 2.89 38.99 -10.97
CA ASN A 48 3.24 38.84 -12.36
C ASN A 48 2.07 38.12 -13.01
N LYS A 49 1.33 38.81 -13.84
CA LYS A 49 0.32 38.24 -14.72
C LYS A 49 0.96 37.07 -15.44
N VAL A 50 0.69 35.85 -14.96
CA VAL A 50 0.99 34.66 -15.73
C VAL A 50 -0.01 34.68 -16.89
N ASN A 51 0.47 35.07 -18.05
CA ASN A 51 -0.31 34.95 -19.28
C ASN A 51 -0.69 33.47 -19.40
N ALA A 52 -1.94 33.19 -19.74
CA ALA A 52 -2.37 31.85 -20.06
C ALA A 52 -1.35 31.23 -21.03
N PRO A 53 -0.86 30.00 -20.76
CA PRO A 53 0.12 29.41 -21.63
C PRO A 53 -0.42 29.36 -23.05
N ALA A 54 0.32 29.94 -23.98
CA ALA A 54 0.08 29.77 -25.40
C ALA A 54 0.01 28.28 -25.71
N ALA A 55 -0.83 27.91 -26.68
CA ALA A 55 -1.11 26.52 -27.04
C ALA A 55 0.14 25.61 -26.91
N VAL A 56 0.01 24.58 -26.11
CA VAL A 56 1.08 23.70 -25.62
C VAL A 56 1.63 22.86 -26.78
N ASN A 57 2.50 23.48 -27.57
CA ASN A 57 3.44 22.79 -28.46
C ASN A 57 4.90 23.15 -28.14
N GLN A 58 5.15 23.82 -27.00
CA GLN A 58 6.50 24.03 -26.51
C GLN A 58 6.75 23.02 -25.38
N LYS A 59 7.81 22.20 -25.53
CA LYS A 59 8.36 21.42 -24.43
C LYS A 59 8.61 22.38 -23.28
N SER A 60 7.85 22.20 -22.18
CA SER A 60 8.07 22.98 -20.97
C SER A 60 9.49 22.71 -20.47
N SER A 61 10.20 23.74 -20.05
CA SER A 61 11.51 23.55 -19.43
C SER A 61 11.35 22.81 -18.09
N ALA A 62 12.40 22.16 -17.62
CA ALA A 62 12.41 21.52 -16.31
C ALA A 62 11.96 22.46 -15.19
N GLU A 63 12.31 23.74 -15.30
CA GLU A 63 11.92 24.79 -14.36
C GLU A 63 10.41 25.05 -14.38
N ASP A 64 9.77 25.00 -15.55
CA ASP A 64 8.33 25.28 -15.68
C ASP A 64 7.48 24.19 -15.01
N VAL A 65 7.91 22.94 -15.07
CA VAL A 65 7.19 21.83 -14.44
C VAL A 65 7.21 21.95 -12.91
N PHE A 66 8.33 22.40 -12.32
CA PHE A 66 8.47 22.56 -10.88
C PHE A 66 7.98 23.91 -10.34
N ALA A 67 7.97 24.96 -11.17
CA ALA A 67 7.60 26.32 -10.79
C ALA A 67 6.14 26.70 -11.11
N SER A 68 5.33 25.77 -11.59
CA SER A 68 3.95 26.03 -11.99
C SER A 68 3.08 26.43 -10.80
N ALA A 69 2.93 27.71 -10.56
CA ALA A 69 2.02 28.27 -9.56
C ALA A 69 0.53 28.09 -9.92
N ASN A 70 0.22 27.63 -11.13
CA ASN A 70 -1.15 27.50 -11.65
C ASN A 70 -1.47 26.04 -12.05
N TRP A 71 -1.08 25.09 -11.19
CA TRP A 71 -1.31 23.66 -11.39
C TRP A 71 -2.77 23.33 -11.74
N ARG A 72 -3.74 24.08 -11.19
CA ARG A 72 -5.18 23.86 -11.42
C ARG A 72 -5.60 24.12 -12.86
N ASP A 73 -5.15 25.22 -13.43
CA ASP A 73 -5.52 25.58 -14.80
C ASP A 73 -4.80 24.68 -15.81
N LEU A 74 -3.54 24.36 -15.54
CA LEU A 74 -2.79 23.36 -16.28
C LEU A 74 -3.49 22.00 -16.21
N TRP A 75 -3.85 21.56 -15.01
CA TRP A 75 -4.60 20.34 -14.77
C TRP A 75 -5.91 20.27 -15.55
N ALA A 76 -6.74 21.31 -15.43
CA ALA A 76 -8.01 21.38 -16.14
C ALA A 76 -7.86 21.46 -17.66
N ALA A 77 -6.81 22.12 -18.16
CA ALA A 77 -6.53 22.23 -19.59
C ALA A 77 -6.06 20.91 -20.17
N LYS A 78 -5.13 20.23 -19.52
CA LYS A 78 -4.55 18.99 -20.01
C LYS A 78 -5.52 17.82 -19.94
N ARG A 79 -6.32 17.68 -18.86
CA ARG A 79 -7.36 16.64 -18.78
C ARG A 79 -8.29 16.61 -20.00
N ARG A 80 -8.47 17.72 -20.69
CA ARG A 80 -9.29 17.76 -21.91
C ARG A 80 -8.63 17.08 -23.10
N ASN A 81 -7.29 16.92 -23.06
CA ASN A 81 -6.49 16.46 -24.18
C ASN A 81 -5.80 15.12 -23.92
N ALA A 82 -5.77 14.64 -22.65
CA ALA A 82 -5.11 13.41 -22.28
C ALA A 82 -6.12 12.26 -22.14
N ASP A 83 -5.74 11.06 -22.57
CA ASP A 83 -6.52 9.85 -22.32
C ASP A 83 -6.58 9.52 -20.83
N ARG A 84 -5.47 9.74 -20.12
CA ARG A 84 -5.29 9.51 -18.69
C ARG A 84 -4.48 10.62 -18.05
N LEU A 85 -4.79 10.86 -16.78
CA LEU A 85 -4.19 11.91 -15.99
C LEU A 85 -3.51 11.32 -14.75
N GLY A 86 -2.27 11.75 -14.47
CA GLY A 86 -1.53 11.36 -13.29
C GLY A 86 -0.97 12.56 -12.52
N ILE A 87 -0.70 12.33 -11.23
CA ILE A 87 0.10 13.22 -10.38
C ILE A 87 1.38 12.50 -10.01
N ILE A 88 2.51 13.21 -10.11
CA ILE A 88 3.75 12.87 -9.42
C ILE A 88 3.81 13.73 -8.16
N LEU A 89 3.68 13.10 -7.01
CA LEU A 89 3.79 13.76 -5.71
C LEU A 89 5.20 13.56 -5.17
N THR A 90 5.90 14.66 -4.88
CA THR A 90 7.28 14.62 -4.36
C THR A 90 7.56 15.83 -3.47
N ASN A 91 8.71 15.83 -2.80
CA ASN A 91 9.25 16.97 -2.08
C ASN A 91 10.76 17.08 -2.34
N THR A 92 11.16 18.10 -3.10
CA THR A 92 12.58 18.30 -3.45
C THR A 92 13.36 19.07 -2.39
N GLU A 93 12.80 19.31 -1.21
CA GLU A 93 13.50 19.97 -0.12
C GLU A 93 14.73 19.17 0.34
N GLY A 94 15.86 19.87 0.49
CA GLY A 94 17.13 19.21 0.88
C GLY A 94 17.76 18.32 -0.18
N THR A 95 17.21 18.27 -1.42
CA THR A 95 17.73 17.41 -2.49
C THR A 95 19.10 17.88 -2.97
N VAL A 96 20.08 16.98 -2.94
CA VAL A 96 21.40 17.16 -3.57
C VAL A 96 21.27 16.90 -5.07
N ASN A 97 21.85 17.77 -5.91
CA ASN A 97 21.80 17.62 -7.38
C ASN A 97 20.39 17.47 -7.96
N ALA A 98 19.44 18.28 -7.47
CA ALA A 98 18.04 18.24 -7.90
C ALA A 98 17.84 18.32 -9.43
N GLU A 99 18.78 18.93 -10.16
CA GLU A 99 18.70 19.08 -11.61
C GLU A 99 18.69 17.75 -12.36
N SER A 100 19.56 16.80 -11.97
CA SER A 100 19.57 15.46 -12.59
C SER A 100 18.26 14.71 -12.38
N PHE A 101 17.66 14.87 -11.18
CA PHE A 101 16.36 14.30 -10.88
C PHE A 101 15.25 14.94 -11.75
N LYS A 102 15.24 16.28 -11.85
CA LYS A 102 14.29 17.01 -12.68
C LYS A 102 14.37 16.59 -14.15
N GLN A 103 15.58 16.49 -14.70
CA GLN A 103 15.80 16.05 -16.09
C GLN A 103 15.28 14.64 -16.34
N ALA A 104 15.58 13.69 -15.45
CA ALA A 104 15.11 12.31 -15.57
C ALA A 104 13.57 12.23 -15.45
N MET A 105 12.98 12.98 -14.52
CA MET A 105 11.54 13.03 -14.31
C MET A 105 10.82 13.67 -15.51
N ASN A 106 11.32 14.78 -16.06
CA ASN A 106 10.73 15.40 -17.23
C ASN A 106 10.80 14.48 -18.46
N ALA A 107 11.93 13.84 -18.68
CA ALA A 107 12.06 12.86 -19.75
C ALA A 107 11.10 11.66 -19.58
N TYR A 108 10.78 11.30 -18.32
CA TYR A 108 9.78 10.29 -18.01
C TYR A 108 8.35 10.78 -18.28
N ILE A 109 8.04 12.02 -17.91
CA ILE A 109 6.74 12.67 -18.18
C ILE A 109 6.48 12.74 -19.68
N ASP A 110 7.46 13.19 -20.47
CA ASP A 110 7.35 13.24 -21.93
C ASP A 110 7.08 11.84 -22.52
N TYR A 111 7.85 10.84 -22.06
CA TYR A 111 7.63 9.44 -22.47
C TYR A 111 6.21 8.95 -22.14
N LYS A 112 5.70 9.24 -20.94
CA LYS A 112 4.35 8.83 -20.52
C LYS A 112 3.27 9.55 -21.31
N ALA A 113 3.47 10.82 -21.64
CA ALA A 113 2.53 11.60 -22.47
C ALA A 113 2.40 11.00 -23.88
N ASP A 114 3.53 10.58 -24.48
CA ASP A 114 3.55 9.85 -25.76
C ASP A 114 2.81 8.50 -25.71
N HIS A 115 2.61 7.98 -24.47
CA HIS A 115 1.91 6.71 -24.20
C HIS A 115 0.49 6.94 -23.59
N GLY A 116 -0.05 8.16 -23.70
CA GLY A 116 -1.43 8.48 -23.33
C GLY A 116 -1.66 8.75 -21.85
N VAL A 117 -0.60 8.93 -21.05
CA VAL A 117 -0.68 9.30 -19.64
C VAL A 117 0.04 10.62 -19.42
N GLU A 118 -0.69 11.64 -19.03
CA GLU A 118 -0.13 12.95 -18.76
C GLU A 118 0.06 13.16 -17.27
N TYR A 119 1.32 13.30 -16.83
CA TYR A 119 1.66 13.52 -15.43
C TYR A 119 1.89 14.99 -15.11
N TYR A 120 1.36 15.41 -13.96
CA TYR A 120 1.66 16.67 -13.30
C TYR A 120 2.55 16.45 -12.11
N VAL A 121 3.55 17.31 -11.94
CA VAL A 121 4.39 17.30 -10.75
C VAL A 121 3.76 18.21 -9.70
N LEU A 122 3.55 17.62 -8.53
CA LEU A 122 3.19 18.31 -7.31
C LEU A 122 4.39 18.22 -6.37
N ASP A 123 5.31 19.18 -6.49
CA ASP A 123 6.45 19.33 -5.61
C ASP A 123 6.07 20.20 -4.42
N ILE A 124 5.97 19.59 -3.25
CA ILE A 124 5.50 20.26 -2.03
C ILE A 124 6.36 21.46 -1.70
N LYS A 125 7.69 21.35 -1.83
CA LYS A 125 8.60 22.47 -1.53
C LYS A 125 8.31 23.70 -2.39
N SER A 126 8.19 23.51 -3.70
CA SER A 126 8.10 24.63 -4.63
C SER A 126 6.72 25.25 -4.70
N GLN A 127 5.68 24.49 -4.40
CA GLN A 127 4.30 24.87 -4.65
C GLN A 127 3.48 25.14 -3.38
N LEU A 128 3.84 24.54 -2.24
CA LEU A 128 2.94 24.44 -1.09
C LEU A 128 3.56 24.73 0.28
N VAL A 129 4.87 24.91 0.37
CA VAL A 129 5.58 25.12 1.65
C VAL A 129 4.98 26.22 2.53
N SER A 130 4.41 27.26 1.92
CA SER A 130 3.78 28.36 2.65
C SER A 130 2.37 28.03 3.20
N TYR A 131 1.79 26.90 2.81
CA TYR A 131 0.44 26.48 3.19
C TYR A 131 0.43 25.26 4.12
N LEU A 132 1.51 24.50 4.16
CA LEU A 132 1.64 23.33 5.01
C LEU A 132 2.47 23.69 6.25
N PRO A 133 1.85 23.78 7.44
CA PRO A 133 2.58 24.08 8.68
C PRO A 133 3.57 22.99 9.07
N ALA A 134 3.31 21.76 8.62
CA ALA A 134 4.19 20.60 8.72
C ALA A 134 3.98 19.70 7.50
N LEU A 135 5.01 18.95 7.11
CA LEU A 135 4.89 17.88 6.13
C LEU A 135 4.44 16.61 6.86
N ASP A 136 3.16 16.50 7.13
CA ASP A 136 2.53 15.31 7.70
C ASP A 136 1.45 14.75 6.76
N VAL A 137 0.95 13.58 7.09
CA VAL A 137 -0.04 12.87 6.27
C VAL A 137 -1.34 13.64 6.18
N GLU A 138 -1.77 14.29 7.25
CA GLU A 138 -2.99 15.09 7.33
C GLU A 138 -2.94 16.25 6.35
N ALA A 139 -1.84 16.98 6.33
CA ALA A 139 -1.64 18.12 5.44
C ALA A 139 -1.61 17.69 3.97
N VAL A 140 -0.87 16.63 3.64
CA VAL A 140 -0.80 16.09 2.28
C VAL A 140 -2.15 15.54 1.84
N THR A 141 -2.87 14.82 2.69
CA THR A 141 -4.20 14.28 2.39
C THR A 141 -5.23 15.38 2.18
N ALA A 142 -5.22 16.43 3.00
CA ALA A 142 -6.09 17.59 2.85
C ALA A 142 -5.84 18.32 1.53
N MET A 143 -4.59 18.48 1.14
CA MET A 143 -4.19 19.04 -0.14
C MET A 143 -4.71 18.19 -1.31
N LEU A 144 -4.46 16.88 -1.30
CA LEU A 144 -4.92 15.97 -2.35
C LEU A 144 -6.45 15.95 -2.44
N ARG A 145 -7.15 15.99 -1.30
CA ARG A 145 -8.62 16.12 -1.28
C ARG A 145 -9.08 17.35 -2.04
N THR A 146 -8.43 18.48 -1.84
CA THR A 146 -8.76 19.71 -2.57
C THR A 146 -8.52 19.59 -4.06
N ILE A 147 -7.41 18.95 -4.47
CA ILE A 147 -7.09 18.70 -5.87
C ILE A 147 -8.13 17.76 -6.49
N TYR A 148 -8.48 16.67 -5.82
CA TYR A 148 -9.43 15.68 -6.34
C TYR A 148 -10.86 16.25 -6.49
N MET A 149 -11.23 17.27 -5.72
CA MET A 149 -12.48 17.99 -5.94
C MET A 149 -12.52 18.74 -7.27
N VAL A 150 -11.37 19.11 -7.81
CA VAL A 150 -11.27 19.79 -9.11
C VAL A 150 -11.20 18.78 -10.25
N ALA A 151 -10.34 17.79 -10.10
CA ALA A 151 -10.16 16.71 -11.06
C ALA A 151 -9.57 15.47 -10.37
N VAL A 152 -10.27 14.36 -10.40
CA VAL A 152 -9.77 13.07 -9.89
C VAL A 152 -8.74 12.53 -10.89
N PRO A 153 -7.48 12.33 -10.51
CA PRO A 153 -6.48 11.72 -11.38
C PRO A 153 -6.73 10.21 -11.52
N ASP A 154 -6.28 9.64 -12.63
CA ASP A 154 -6.24 8.19 -12.80
C ASP A 154 -5.13 7.57 -11.93
N TYR A 155 -4.01 8.32 -11.79
CA TYR A 155 -2.80 7.82 -11.14
C TYR A 155 -2.22 8.83 -10.16
N LEU A 156 -1.75 8.33 -9.02
CA LEU A 156 -0.90 9.04 -8.07
C LEU A 156 0.41 8.26 -7.92
N MET A 157 1.51 8.81 -8.44
CA MET A 157 2.84 8.28 -8.26
C MET A 157 3.57 9.11 -7.19
N ILE A 158 3.84 8.50 -6.04
CA ILE A 158 4.61 9.10 -4.97
C ILE A 158 6.09 8.86 -5.27
N VAL A 159 6.90 9.92 -5.35
CA VAL A 159 8.35 9.81 -5.57
C VAL A 159 9.08 10.28 -4.33
N GLY A 160 9.67 9.33 -3.64
CA GLY A 160 10.35 9.51 -2.38
C GLY A 160 9.98 8.43 -1.36
N ASP A 161 10.86 8.19 -0.40
CA ASP A 161 10.55 7.36 0.77
C ASP A 161 9.68 8.12 1.79
N SER A 162 9.43 7.55 2.97
CA SER A 162 8.59 8.16 4.00
C SER A 162 9.20 9.44 4.62
N THR A 163 10.49 9.70 4.42
CA THR A 163 11.13 10.96 4.85
C THR A 163 10.91 12.10 3.86
N VAL A 164 10.58 11.78 2.61
CA VAL A 164 10.28 12.73 1.54
C VAL A 164 8.77 13.00 1.48
N ILE A 165 7.97 11.96 1.43
CA ILE A 165 6.50 12.00 1.52
C ILE A 165 6.08 10.95 2.54
N PRO A 166 5.56 11.32 3.71
CA PRO A 166 5.21 10.38 4.77
C PRO A 166 4.16 9.37 4.29
N SER A 167 4.15 8.17 4.85
CA SER A 167 3.03 7.24 4.76
C SER A 167 2.16 7.38 6.01
N ALA A 168 0.87 7.11 5.93
CA ALA A 168 0.03 7.06 7.11
C ALA A 168 0.44 5.88 8.01
N GLU A 169 0.51 6.11 9.31
CA GLU A 169 0.76 5.06 10.30
C GLU A 169 -0.60 4.62 10.88
N TRP A 170 -1.23 3.67 10.22
CA TRP A 170 -2.54 3.16 10.62
C TRP A 170 -2.44 2.17 11.78
N TYR A 171 -3.43 2.18 12.66
CA TYR A 171 -3.47 1.27 13.79
C TYR A 171 -3.54 -0.20 13.34
N ASN A 172 -2.74 -1.06 13.97
CA ASN A 172 -2.77 -2.50 13.73
C ASN A 172 -3.84 -3.18 14.59
N VAL A 173 -4.82 -3.78 13.95
CA VAL A 173 -5.93 -4.48 14.61
C VAL A 173 -5.60 -5.90 15.09
N CYS A 174 -4.42 -6.46 14.70
CA CYS A 174 -4.09 -7.88 14.96
C CYS A 174 -3.42 -8.14 16.30
N ASN A 175 -2.87 -7.10 16.97
CA ASN A 175 -2.11 -7.26 18.22
C ASN A 175 -0.96 -8.28 18.14
N ASP A 176 -0.27 -8.33 17.01
CA ASP A 176 0.76 -9.32 16.68
C ASP A 176 2.19 -8.84 16.96
N GLY A 177 2.31 -7.66 17.56
CA GLY A 177 3.57 -7.03 17.93
C GLY A 177 4.02 -5.92 16.97
N ASP A 178 3.34 -5.70 15.83
CA ASP A 178 3.40 -4.42 15.12
C ASP A 178 2.48 -3.44 15.87
N GLU A 179 2.93 -2.19 16.05
CA GLU A 179 2.09 -1.15 16.65
C GLU A 179 1.22 -0.49 15.59
N THR A 180 1.84 -0.15 14.46
CA THR A 180 1.22 0.53 13.33
C THR A 180 1.57 -0.13 12.01
N VAL A 181 0.82 0.24 10.97
CA VAL A 181 0.99 -0.22 9.60
C VAL A 181 1.16 0.99 8.69
N PRO A 182 2.33 1.19 8.07
CA PRO A 182 2.51 2.27 7.10
C PRO A 182 1.71 1.98 5.83
N SER A 183 0.91 2.96 5.39
CA SER A 183 0.05 2.83 4.22
C SER A 183 -0.02 4.09 3.37
N ASP A 184 0.19 3.94 2.07
CA ASP A 184 -0.02 5.00 1.09
C ASP A 184 -1.47 5.08 0.60
N LEU A 185 -2.30 4.11 0.97
CA LEU A 185 -3.73 4.10 0.64
C LEU A 185 -4.47 5.30 1.25
N ALA A 186 -3.92 5.91 2.31
CA ALA A 186 -4.45 7.15 2.88
C ALA A 186 -4.64 8.25 1.84
N TYR A 187 -3.77 8.32 0.83
CA TYR A 187 -3.80 9.33 -0.23
C TYR A 187 -4.87 9.09 -1.30
N ILE A 188 -5.47 7.90 -1.32
CA ILE A 188 -6.56 7.56 -2.25
C ILE A 188 -7.87 7.23 -1.53
N THR A 189 -7.82 6.87 -0.24
CA THR A 189 -9.01 6.82 0.61
C THR A 189 -9.35 8.20 1.17
N LEU A 190 -8.37 9.10 1.16
CA LEU A 190 -8.41 10.43 1.78
C LEU A 190 -8.75 10.37 3.27
N ASP A 191 -8.25 9.33 3.92
CA ASP A 191 -8.43 9.06 5.33
C ASP A 191 -7.07 8.80 5.98
N THR A 192 -6.73 9.57 7.00
CA THR A 192 -5.44 9.47 7.70
C THR A 192 -5.45 8.39 8.78
N GLU A 193 -6.63 7.96 9.19
CA GLU A 193 -6.87 6.76 9.99
C GLU A 193 -7.34 5.63 9.06
N SER A 194 -7.06 4.37 9.40
CA SER A 194 -7.51 3.27 8.55
C SER A 194 -9.04 3.26 8.40
N PRO A 195 -9.56 3.36 7.17
CA PRO A 195 -10.98 3.24 6.93
C PRO A 195 -11.45 1.79 7.02
N PHE A 196 -10.52 0.82 7.04
CA PHE A 196 -10.84 -0.60 6.92
C PHE A 196 -11.31 -1.17 8.26
N ASP A 197 -12.54 -1.61 8.27
CA ASP A 197 -13.24 -2.10 9.47
C ASP A 197 -13.94 -3.44 9.25
N GLY A 198 -13.52 -4.19 8.20
CA GLY A 198 -14.14 -5.44 7.80
C GLY A 198 -15.37 -5.29 6.90
N SER A 199 -15.72 -4.08 6.52
CA SER A 199 -16.72 -3.84 5.48
C SER A 199 -16.19 -4.17 4.09
N VAL A 200 -17.08 -4.38 3.13
CA VAL A 200 -16.70 -4.53 1.72
C VAL A 200 -16.42 -3.16 1.11
N TYR A 201 -15.24 -3.00 0.53
CA TYR A 201 -14.80 -1.77 -0.12
C TYR A 201 -14.78 -1.92 -1.64
N ASP A 202 -15.19 -0.85 -2.32
CA ASP A 202 -15.13 -0.75 -3.79
C ASP A 202 -13.97 0.17 -4.19
N PHE A 203 -12.93 -0.44 -4.73
CA PHE A 203 -11.77 0.27 -5.28
C PHE A 203 -11.89 0.51 -6.79
N GLU A 204 -13.04 0.22 -7.40
CA GLU A 204 -13.24 0.51 -8.81
C GLU A 204 -13.38 2.01 -9.08
N ASN A 205 -12.75 2.45 -10.15
CA ASN A 205 -12.81 3.85 -10.63
C ASN A 205 -12.33 4.90 -9.61
N ILE A 206 -11.39 4.53 -8.75
CA ILE A 206 -10.65 5.48 -7.91
C ILE A 206 -9.24 5.70 -8.47
N THR A 207 -8.55 6.70 -7.94
CA THR A 207 -7.14 6.95 -8.23
C THR A 207 -6.29 5.74 -7.86
N GLN A 208 -5.39 5.32 -8.75
CA GLN A 208 -4.44 4.23 -8.48
C GLN A 208 -3.15 4.83 -7.90
N VAL A 209 -2.66 4.27 -6.80
CA VAL A 209 -1.46 4.77 -6.11
C VAL A 209 -0.30 3.78 -6.25
N GLY A 210 0.92 4.32 -6.35
CA GLY A 210 2.16 3.57 -6.25
C GLY A 210 3.31 4.49 -5.84
N ARG A 211 4.33 3.92 -5.19
CA ARG A 211 5.48 4.66 -4.67
C ARG A 211 6.77 4.23 -5.36
N VAL A 212 7.57 5.20 -5.80
CA VAL A 212 8.97 4.99 -6.19
C VAL A 212 9.86 5.42 -5.03
N PRO A 213 10.40 4.47 -4.23
CA PRO A 213 11.18 4.80 -3.04
C PRO A 213 12.50 5.44 -3.44
N ALA A 214 12.77 6.63 -2.94
CA ALA A 214 13.99 7.38 -3.20
C ALA A 214 14.27 8.36 -2.07
N LYS A 215 15.53 8.73 -1.86
CA LYS A 215 15.95 9.65 -0.83
C LYS A 215 16.43 10.98 -1.43
N ALA A 216 15.97 12.09 -0.83
CA ALA A 216 16.40 13.43 -1.22
C ALA A 216 17.91 13.63 -1.02
N GLU A 217 18.46 13.11 0.07
CA GLU A 217 19.88 13.20 0.42
C GLU A 217 20.84 12.59 -0.61
N ASN A 218 20.39 11.58 -1.39
CA ASN A 218 21.15 10.96 -2.48
C ASN A 218 20.71 11.44 -3.88
N GLY A 219 20.00 12.55 -3.97
CA GLY A 219 19.56 13.14 -5.24
C GLY A 219 18.50 12.31 -5.97
N PHE A 220 17.69 11.54 -5.25
CA PHE A 220 16.67 10.65 -5.83
C PHE A 220 17.26 9.59 -6.78
N ALA A 221 18.44 9.07 -6.50
CA ALA A 221 19.15 8.16 -7.39
C ALA A 221 18.30 6.94 -7.83
N SER A 222 17.55 6.33 -6.89
CA SER A 222 16.65 5.19 -7.18
C SER A 222 15.55 5.58 -8.16
N ALA A 223 14.94 6.76 -7.99
CA ALA A 223 13.89 7.26 -8.89
C ALA A 223 14.44 7.56 -10.29
N ILE A 224 15.64 8.15 -10.38
CA ILE A 224 16.30 8.39 -11.68
C ILE A 224 16.51 7.06 -12.42
N ARG A 225 17.00 6.03 -11.73
CA ARG A 225 17.19 4.69 -12.31
C ARG A 225 15.85 4.10 -12.76
N TYR A 226 14.84 4.15 -11.89
CA TYR A 226 13.49 3.67 -12.21
C TYR A 226 12.91 4.32 -13.47
N PHE A 227 12.98 5.65 -13.58
CA PHE A 227 12.48 6.38 -14.74
C PHE A 227 13.20 5.98 -16.03
N ASN A 228 14.52 5.88 -15.98
CA ASN A 228 15.31 5.49 -17.14
C ASN A 228 15.01 4.03 -17.56
N ASN A 229 14.94 3.11 -16.62
CA ASN A 229 14.65 1.71 -16.86
C ASN A 229 13.24 1.50 -17.44
N THR A 230 12.24 2.16 -16.84
CA THR A 230 10.86 2.05 -17.30
C THR A 230 10.66 2.66 -18.69
N ARG A 231 11.37 3.75 -19.02
CA ARG A 231 11.37 4.30 -20.39
C ARG A 231 11.97 3.35 -21.42
N ALA A 232 12.96 2.56 -21.04
CA ALA A 232 13.60 1.58 -21.92
C ALA A 232 12.76 0.29 -22.07
N PHE A 233 11.76 0.09 -21.22
CA PHE A 233 10.96 -1.12 -21.19
C PHE A 233 9.86 -1.10 -22.26
N ALA A 234 9.91 -2.06 -23.20
CA ALA A 234 8.96 -2.14 -24.32
C ALA A 234 7.71 -3.00 -24.03
N GLY A 235 7.66 -3.69 -22.90
CA GLY A 235 6.62 -4.68 -22.60
C GLY A 235 6.87 -6.05 -23.22
N TYR A 236 6.19 -7.05 -22.69
CA TYR A 236 6.27 -8.44 -23.19
C TYR A 236 5.00 -8.83 -23.94
N THR A 237 5.10 -9.85 -24.78
CA THR A 237 3.93 -10.43 -25.48
C THR A 237 3.13 -11.39 -24.60
N GLY A 238 3.70 -11.86 -23.50
CA GLY A 238 3.08 -12.77 -22.55
C GLY A 238 3.87 -12.87 -21.24
N THR A 239 3.33 -13.58 -20.27
CA THR A 239 3.93 -13.77 -18.95
C THR A 239 4.66 -15.10 -18.88
N LYS A 240 5.90 -15.08 -18.35
CA LYS A 240 6.65 -16.25 -17.93
C LYS A 240 7.00 -16.07 -16.46
N ALA A 241 6.39 -16.88 -15.60
CA ALA A 241 6.47 -16.71 -14.16
C ALA A 241 7.49 -17.64 -13.51
N PHE A 242 8.24 -17.12 -12.55
CA PHE A 242 9.01 -17.83 -11.56
C PHE A 242 8.29 -17.73 -10.22
N ALA A 243 8.18 -18.84 -9.48
CA ALA A 243 7.62 -18.84 -8.13
C ALA A 243 8.58 -19.51 -7.15
N TYR A 244 8.67 -18.95 -5.95
CA TYR A 244 9.52 -19.49 -4.88
C TYR A 244 8.74 -19.51 -3.56
N SER A 245 8.61 -20.71 -2.98
CA SER A 245 7.83 -20.95 -1.77
C SER A 245 8.69 -21.55 -0.66
N ALA A 246 8.39 -21.22 0.59
CA ALA A 246 8.77 -22.09 1.69
C ALA A 246 8.05 -23.44 1.53
N LEU A 247 8.70 -24.54 1.88
CA LEU A 247 8.15 -25.88 1.71
C LEU A 247 6.80 -26.06 2.42
N VAL A 248 6.65 -25.43 3.58
CA VAL A 248 5.38 -25.48 4.36
C VAL A 248 4.18 -24.88 3.62
N TRP A 249 4.41 -23.99 2.65
CA TRP A 249 3.35 -23.34 1.84
C TRP A 249 3.34 -23.80 0.37
N GLU A 250 4.08 -24.84 0.03
CA GLU A 250 4.13 -25.31 -1.36
C GLU A 250 2.73 -25.58 -1.93
N GLN A 251 1.85 -26.21 -1.14
CA GLN A 251 0.50 -26.53 -1.60
C GLN A 251 -0.31 -25.25 -1.88
N THR A 252 -0.27 -24.26 -0.98
CA THR A 252 -0.91 -22.96 -1.16
C THR A 252 -0.37 -22.26 -2.39
N SER A 253 0.97 -22.19 -2.56
CA SER A 253 1.60 -21.56 -3.72
C SER A 253 1.23 -22.23 -5.05
N ARG A 254 1.03 -23.55 -5.07
CA ARG A 254 0.56 -24.28 -6.26
C ARG A 254 -0.87 -23.88 -6.65
N VAL A 255 -1.75 -23.66 -5.67
CA VAL A 255 -3.14 -23.20 -5.90
C VAL A 255 -3.15 -21.73 -6.30
N GLU A 256 -2.44 -20.92 -5.56
CA GLU A 256 -2.38 -19.46 -5.71
C GLU A 256 -1.88 -19.05 -7.09
N PHE A 257 -0.75 -19.62 -7.54
CA PHE A 257 -0.11 -19.28 -8.79
C PHE A 257 -0.47 -20.22 -9.96
N ALA A 258 -1.42 -21.15 -9.79
CA ALA A 258 -1.81 -22.12 -10.82
C ALA A 258 -2.13 -21.46 -12.18
N HIS A 259 -2.73 -20.28 -12.18
CA HIS A 259 -3.13 -19.54 -13.38
C HIS A 259 -1.93 -19.04 -14.21
N LEU A 260 -0.73 -19.00 -13.63
CA LEU A 260 0.52 -18.58 -14.30
C LEU A 260 1.30 -19.76 -14.88
N ASN A 261 1.02 -20.99 -14.40
CA ASN A 261 1.85 -22.18 -14.67
C ASN A 261 3.34 -21.89 -14.44
N PRO A 262 3.76 -21.43 -13.24
CA PRO A 262 5.10 -20.94 -13.00
C PRO A 262 6.12 -22.07 -12.88
N TYR A 263 7.39 -21.73 -13.09
CA TYR A 263 8.49 -22.56 -12.58
C TYR A 263 8.58 -22.36 -11.07
N LEU A 264 8.00 -23.30 -10.30
CA LEU A 264 7.95 -23.26 -8.84
C LEU A 264 9.11 -24.04 -8.22
N VAL A 265 9.87 -23.38 -7.37
CA VAL A 265 10.92 -23.98 -6.52
C VAL A 265 10.57 -23.81 -5.05
N THR A 266 11.16 -24.64 -4.18
CA THR A 266 10.90 -24.59 -2.73
C THR A 266 12.19 -24.52 -1.92
N SER A 267 12.15 -23.82 -0.79
CA SER A 267 13.18 -23.82 0.24
C SER A 267 12.77 -24.80 1.36
N PRO A 268 13.67 -25.70 1.83
CA PRO A 268 15.13 -25.61 1.76
C PRO A 268 15.80 -26.34 0.59
N SER A 269 15.07 -26.95 -0.33
CA SER A 269 15.70 -27.59 -1.50
C SER A 269 16.56 -26.61 -2.29
N TYR A 270 16.10 -25.37 -2.38
CA TYR A 270 16.86 -24.21 -2.85
C TYR A 270 17.06 -23.23 -1.69
N THR A 271 18.21 -22.55 -1.70
CA THR A 271 18.59 -21.50 -0.73
C THR A 271 19.29 -20.38 -1.49
N SER A 272 19.55 -19.25 -0.84
CA SER A 272 20.29 -18.15 -1.46
C SER A 272 21.68 -18.52 -1.95
N SER A 273 22.26 -19.61 -1.42
CA SER A 273 23.58 -20.09 -1.80
C SER A 273 23.59 -21.00 -3.04
N ASN A 274 22.46 -21.66 -3.37
CA ASN A 274 22.40 -22.63 -4.48
C ASN A 274 21.33 -22.33 -5.55
N LEU A 275 20.41 -21.41 -5.32
CA LEU A 275 19.38 -21.04 -6.29
C LEU A 275 19.98 -20.37 -7.54
N GLY A 276 21.01 -19.55 -7.35
CA GLY A 276 21.50 -18.64 -8.38
C GLY A 276 20.52 -17.48 -8.63
N ARG A 277 20.91 -16.57 -9.53
CA ARG A 277 20.08 -15.44 -9.92
C ARG A 277 18.90 -15.91 -10.76
N ILE A 278 17.71 -15.31 -10.53
CA ILE A 278 16.51 -15.59 -11.34
C ILE A 278 16.84 -15.31 -12.83
N GLY A 279 16.51 -16.26 -13.67
CA GLY A 279 16.79 -16.18 -15.12
C GLY A 279 16.07 -15.01 -15.78
N SER A 280 16.74 -14.39 -16.76
CA SER A 280 16.20 -13.24 -17.50
C SER A 280 14.99 -13.56 -18.38
N GLU A 281 14.70 -14.85 -18.57
CA GLU A 281 13.50 -15.32 -19.27
C GLU A 281 12.21 -15.13 -18.48
N TYR A 282 12.30 -14.99 -17.14
CA TYR A 282 11.14 -14.75 -16.28
C TYR A 282 10.88 -13.26 -16.14
N ASN A 283 9.63 -12.87 -16.36
CA ASN A 283 9.20 -11.47 -16.29
C ASN A 283 8.19 -11.21 -15.18
N LEU A 284 7.79 -12.26 -14.44
CA LEU A 284 6.98 -12.16 -13.24
C LEU A 284 7.57 -13.10 -12.17
N ALA A 285 7.93 -12.55 -11.02
CA ALA A 285 8.49 -13.28 -9.90
C ALA A 285 7.53 -13.24 -8.70
N CYS A 286 7.21 -14.41 -8.14
CA CYS A 286 6.23 -14.60 -7.07
C CYS A 286 6.88 -15.31 -5.89
N PHE A 287 6.76 -14.75 -4.69
CA PHE A 287 7.42 -15.27 -3.50
C PHE A 287 6.43 -15.48 -2.37
N ASN A 288 6.40 -16.72 -1.87
CA ASN A 288 5.69 -17.11 -0.66
C ASN A 288 6.71 -17.65 0.35
N LEU A 289 7.44 -16.73 0.99
CA LEU A 289 8.56 -16.97 1.90
C LEU A 289 8.35 -16.20 3.19
N HIS A 290 9.07 -16.56 4.26
CA HIS A 290 9.14 -15.73 5.45
C HIS A 290 9.97 -14.48 5.22
N GLY A 291 9.57 -13.38 5.85
CA GLY A 291 10.35 -12.15 5.94
C GLY A 291 10.82 -11.89 7.37
N SER A 292 11.68 -10.88 7.52
CA SER A 292 12.29 -10.49 8.79
C SER A 292 12.15 -8.98 9.00
N ASP A 293 11.99 -8.56 10.25
CA ASP A 293 12.12 -7.16 10.66
C ASP A 293 13.56 -6.75 10.97
N ASP A 294 14.46 -7.75 11.13
CA ASP A 294 15.86 -7.54 11.47
C ASP A 294 16.77 -7.39 10.24
N ASP A 295 16.41 -8.00 9.12
CA ASP A 295 17.19 -7.91 7.88
C ASP A 295 16.31 -7.90 6.62
N HIS A 296 16.92 -8.01 5.42
CA HIS A 296 16.25 -7.87 4.13
C HIS A 296 16.22 -9.16 3.33
N ALA A 297 16.68 -10.27 3.88
CA ALA A 297 16.56 -11.57 3.25
C ALA A 297 15.16 -12.17 3.47
N TRP A 298 14.77 -13.08 2.59
CA TRP A 298 13.58 -13.90 2.77
C TRP A 298 13.98 -15.33 3.04
N TYR A 299 13.21 -16.02 3.88
CA TYR A 299 13.56 -17.31 4.45
C TYR A 299 12.58 -18.39 4.02
N GLY A 300 13.11 -19.58 3.79
CA GLY A 300 12.33 -20.80 3.67
C GLY A 300 11.91 -21.34 5.03
N GLN A 301 11.21 -22.48 5.00
CA GLN A 301 10.93 -23.24 6.22
C GLN A 301 10.77 -24.72 5.91
N GLN A 302 11.44 -25.54 6.72
CA GLN A 302 11.16 -26.96 6.88
C GLN A 302 11.26 -27.34 8.35
N GLY A 303 10.13 -27.59 9.00
CA GLY A 303 10.08 -27.78 10.44
C GLY A 303 10.57 -26.54 11.19
N TRP A 304 11.74 -26.64 11.84
CA TRP A 304 12.38 -25.58 12.65
C TRP A 304 13.49 -24.82 11.91
N ASP A 305 13.83 -25.27 10.74
CA ASP A 305 14.90 -24.67 9.95
C ASP A 305 14.35 -23.56 9.06
N TYR A 306 14.95 -22.38 9.19
CA TYR A 306 14.63 -21.19 8.40
C TYR A 306 15.84 -20.76 7.58
N PRO A 307 16.23 -21.52 6.55
CA PRO A 307 17.36 -21.16 5.73
C PRO A 307 17.08 -19.88 4.95
N GLU A 308 18.10 -19.06 4.77
CA GLU A 308 18.01 -17.93 3.86
C GLU A 308 17.73 -18.44 2.44
N ALA A 309 16.56 -18.10 1.92
CA ALA A 309 16.09 -18.54 0.63
C ALA A 309 16.42 -17.53 -0.47
N PHE A 310 16.19 -16.24 -0.22
CA PHE A 310 16.31 -15.19 -1.20
C PHE A 310 16.88 -13.90 -0.62
N ASN A 311 17.73 -13.23 -1.41
CA ASN A 311 18.26 -11.92 -1.10
C ASN A 311 18.41 -11.08 -2.38
N LYS A 312 18.77 -9.80 -2.24
CA LYS A 312 18.88 -8.84 -3.35
C LYS A 312 19.82 -9.26 -4.48
N SER A 313 20.85 -10.10 -4.21
CA SER A 313 21.81 -10.54 -5.23
C SER A 313 21.20 -11.49 -6.25
N LEU A 314 20.04 -12.09 -5.94
CA LEU A 314 19.33 -13.06 -6.75
C LEU A 314 18.24 -12.43 -7.65
N LEU A 315 18.03 -11.12 -7.54
CA LEU A 315 17.07 -10.39 -8.39
C LEU A 315 17.38 -10.55 -9.89
N PRO A 316 16.35 -10.59 -10.75
CA PRO A 316 16.55 -10.65 -12.21
C PRO A 316 17.37 -9.46 -12.73
N LEU A 317 18.06 -9.65 -13.85
CA LEU A 317 18.77 -8.58 -14.58
C LEU A 317 18.16 -8.30 -15.96
N ASN A 318 16.94 -8.75 -16.21
CA ASN A 318 16.24 -8.49 -17.46
C ASN A 318 15.78 -7.03 -17.59
N GLY A 319 15.33 -6.66 -18.79
CA GLY A 319 14.93 -5.30 -19.14
C GLY A 319 13.52 -4.90 -18.66
N GLY A 320 13.08 -5.42 -17.52
CA GLY A 320 11.79 -5.12 -16.88
C GLY A 320 11.10 -6.38 -16.38
N TYR A 321 10.58 -6.35 -15.15
CA TYR A 321 9.81 -7.44 -14.56
C TYR A 321 8.85 -6.89 -13.50
N ALA A 322 7.81 -7.67 -13.18
CA ALA A 322 6.99 -7.44 -12.00
C ALA A 322 7.37 -8.45 -10.91
N LEU A 323 7.24 -8.05 -9.66
CA LEU A 323 7.52 -8.89 -8.50
C LEU A 323 6.41 -8.77 -7.47
N LEU A 324 6.02 -9.91 -6.90
CA LEU A 324 5.15 -9.99 -5.74
C LEU A 324 5.81 -10.80 -4.65
N THR A 325 5.70 -10.35 -3.41
CA THR A 325 6.11 -11.10 -2.22
C THR A 325 5.04 -11.05 -1.13
N GLU A 326 4.83 -12.19 -0.49
CA GLU A 326 3.99 -12.31 0.69
C GLU A 326 4.82 -12.22 1.99
N ALA A 327 6.15 -12.19 1.87
CA ALA A 327 7.04 -12.16 3.03
C ALA A 327 6.73 -11.00 3.98
N CYS A 328 6.65 -11.27 5.28
CA CYS A 328 6.57 -10.25 6.31
C CYS A 328 7.68 -9.21 6.09
N TYR A 329 7.35 -7.91 6.17
CA TYR A 329 8.30 -6.82 5.93
C TYR A 329 9.00 -6.86 4.55
N GLY A 330 8.59 -7.75 3.66
CA GLY A 330 9.24 -8.01 2.38
C GLY A 330 9.26 -6.81 1.42
N ALA A 331 8.35 -5.87 1.62
CA ALA A 331 8.26 -4.61 0.87
C ALA A 331 8.62 -3.37 1.70
N ARG A 332 9.32 -3.52 2.84
CA ARG A 332 9.71 -2.39 3.68
C ARG A 332 10.90 -1.64 3.07
N PRO A 333 10.75 -0.35 2.66
CA PRO A 333 11.79 0.39 1.95
C PRO A 333 12.75 1.14 2.88
N THR A 334 12.81 0.79 4.15
CA THR A 334 13.49 1.55 5.21
C THR A 334 15.01 1.67 4.99
N TYR A 335 15.60 0.70 4.28
CA TYR A 335 17.05 0.63 4.09
C TYR A 335 17.39 0.60 2.60
N SER A 336 18.52 1.21 2.24
CA SER A 336 19.01 1.27 0.87
C SER A 336 19.36 -0.11 0.27
N ASP A 337 19.53 -1.12 1.11
CA ASP A 337 19.84 -2.49 0.70
C ASP A 337 18.62 -3.43 0.77
N SER A 338 17.42 -2.92 1.10
CA SER A 338 16.18 -3.72 1.05
C SER A 338 15.92 -4.29 -0.34
N ILE A 339 15.26 -5.45 -0.41
CA ILE A 339 14.95 -6.10 -1.69
C ILE A 339 14.09 -5.19 -2.57
N VAL A 340 13.11 -4.50 -1.99
CA VAL A 340 12.22 -3.61 -2.76
C VAL A 340 12.97 -2.45 -3.41
N VAL A 341 13.87 -1.77 -2.68
CA VAL A 341 14.67 -0.67 -3.25
C VAL A 341 15.59 -1.19 -4.34
N ASN A 342 16.29 -2.30 -4.07
CA ASN A 342 17.18 -2.92 -5.06
C ASN A 342 16.43 -3.44 -6.28
N ALA A 343 15.22 -3.97 -6.13
CA ALA A 343 14.38 -4.40 -7.26
C ALA A 343 14.02 -3.21 -8.16
N ILE A 344 13.53 -2.11 -7.57
CA ILE A 344 13.18 -0.87 -8.29
C ILE A 344 14.40 -0.30 -9.04
N GLU A 345 15.58 -0.32 -8.42
CA GLU A 345 16.82 0.11 -9.07
C GLU A 345 17.29 -0.83 -10.19
N ASN A 346 16.89 -2.12 -10.14
CA ASN A 346 17.29 -3.17 -11.07
C ASN A 346 16.14 -3.64 -11.96
N ASN A 347 15.49 -2.71 -12.63
CA ASN A 347 14.47 -2.93 -13.67
C ASN A 347 13.12 -3.53 -13.20
N CYS A 348 12.84 -3.65 -11.91
CA CYS A 348 11.50 -3.97 -11.48
C CYS A 348 10.57 -2.79 -11.79
N ILE A 349 9.55 -3.01 -12.62
CA ILE A 349 8.61 -1.97 -13.02
C ILE A 349 7.42 -1.86 -12.07
N ALA A 350 7.10 -2.96 -11.37
CA ALA A 350 6.05 -3.03 -10.37
C ALA A 350 6.42 -4.09 -9.31
N PHE A 351 6.44 -3.68 -8.06
CA PHE A 351 6.68 -4.55 -6.90
C PHE A 351 5.50 -4.42 -5.94
N VAL A 352 4.90 -5.55 -5.55
CA VAL A 352 3.86 -5.58 -4.52
C VAL A 352 4.29 -6.47 -3.37
N GLY A 353 4.08 -6.03 -2.14
CA GLY A 353 4.37 -6.82 -0.94
C GLY A 353 3.96 -6.13 0.35
N SER A 354 4.14 -6.84 1.45
CA SER A 354 3.78 -6.37 2.78
C SER A 354 4.88 -5.53 3.42
N THR A 355 4.49 -4.45 4.08
CA THR A 355 5.39 -3.59 4.88
C THR A 355 5.54 -4.05 6.33
N LYS A 356 4.68 -4.97 6.79
CA LYS A 356 4.60 -5.49 8.17
C LYS A 356 4.42 -7.02 8.19
N ILE A 357 3.94 -7.58 9.31
CA ILE A 357 3.66 -9.02 9.42
C ILE A 357 2.47 -9.39 8.55
N ALA A 358 2.70 -10.12 7.47
CA ALA A 358 1.68 -10.65 6.58
C ALA A 358 1.19 -12.04 7.02
N TYR A 359 -0.02 -12.40 6.62
CA TYR A 359 -0.68 -13.65 6.96
C TYR A 359 -1.11 -14.43 5.73
N GLY A 360 -1.18 -15.76 5.85
CA GLY A 360 -1.71 -16.67 4.86
C GLY A 360 -2.04 -18.05 5.42
N TYR A 361 -2.47 -18.97 4.56
CA TYR A 361 -2.74 -20.35 4.91
C TYR A 361 -1.63 -21.31 4.46
N ALA A 362 -1.61 -22.49 5.06
CA ALA A 362 -0.62 -23.52 4.75
C ALA A 362 -1.23 -24.76 4.04
N ASP A 363 -2.54 -24.89 3.97
CA ASP A 363 -3.26 -26.12 3.58
C ASP A 363 -3.91 -26.07 2.19
N GLY A 364 -3.56 -25.06 1.39
CA GLY A 364 -4.04 -24.91 0.03
C GLY A 364 -5.31 -24.03 -0.12
N ASP A 365 -5.95 -23.64 0.99
CA ASP A 365 -6.90 -22.55 0.98
C ASP A 365 -6.16 -21.20 0.85
N LEU A 366 -6.86 -20.15 0.42
CA LEU A 366 -6.30 -18.82 0.23
C LEU A 366 -6.95 -17.82 1.18
N CYS A 367 -6.13 -17.01 1.87
CA CYS A 367 -6.59 -15.88 2.66
C CYS A 367 -5.57 -14.74 2.63
N CYS A 368 -5.92 -13.58 3.11
CA CYS A 368 -5.00 -12.47 3.37
C CYS A 368 -4.03 -12.23 2.19
N ALA A 369 -2.72 -12.43 2.43
CA ALA A 369 -1.67 -12.23 1.42
C ALA A 369 -1.86 -13.13 0.18
N ASP A 370 -2.29 -14.39 0.37
CA ASP A 370 -2.51 -15.33 -0.75
C ASP A 370 -3.57 -14.78 -1.74
N VAL A 371 -4.63 -14.14 -1.22
CA VAL A 371 -5.68 -13.52 -2.07
C VAL A 371 -5.12 -12.31 -2.84
N ILE A 372 -4.31 -11.48 -2.18
CA ILE A 372 -3.64 -10.35 -2.84
C ILE A 372 -2.72 -10.88 -3.95
N ALA A 373 -1.90 -11.87 -3.63
CA ALA A 373 -0.92 -12.44 -4.54
C ALA A 373 -1.58 -13.06 -5.78
N GLN A 374 -2.61 -13.89 -5.58
CA GLN A 374 -3.33 -14.49 -6.70
C GLN A 374 -3.97 -13.45 -7.62
N ASN A 375 -4.65 -12.44 -7.06
CA ASN A 375 -5.40 -11.49 -7.88
C ASN A 375 -4.51 -10.43 -8.52
N PHE A 376 -3.45 -9.96 -7.84
CA PHE A 376 -2.47 -9.06 -8.43
C PHE A 376 -1.77 -9.71 -9.62
N THR A 377 -1.22 -10.92 -9.43
CA THR A 377 -0.48 -11.62 -10.49
C THR A 377 -1.37 -11.99 -11.68
N ARG A 378 -2.64 -12.33 -11.42
CA ARG A 378 -3.65 -12.52 -12.48
C ARG A 378 -3.91 -11.23 -13.26
N GLY A 379 -4.03 -10.09 -12.56
CA GLY A 379 -4.20 -8.78 -13.19
C GLY A 379 -3.02 -8.41 -14.09
N ILE A 380 -1.80 -8.56 -13.58
CA ILE A 380 -0.56 -8.31 -14.33
C ILE A 380 -0.46 -9.20 -15.58
N ALA A 381 -0.71 -10.50 -15.44
CA ALA A 381 -0.67 -11.45 -16.56
C ALA A 381 -1.73 -11.15 -17.64
N ASN A 382 -2.85 -10.57 -17.26
CA ASN A 382 -3.92 -10.13 -18.17
C ASN A 382 -3.66 -8.73 -18.78
N GLY A 383 -2.51 -8.11 -18.52
CA GLY A 383 -2.13 -6.82 -19.08
C GLY A 383 -2.82 -5.63 -18.44
N MET A 384 -3.31 -5.77 -17.20
CA MET A 384 -3.76 -4.61 -16.41
C MET A 384 -2.57 -3.72 -16.07
N THR A 385 -2.84 -2.42 -15.83
CA THR A 385 -1.85 -1.57 -15.17
C THR A 385 -1.56 -2.08 -13.77
N ALA A 386 -0.34 -1.85 -13.25
CA ALA A 386 0.07 -2.29 -11.94
C ALA A 386 -0.90 -1.80 -10.84
N GLY A 387 -1.33 -0.53 -10.93
CA GLY A 387 -2.30 0.03 -10.00
C GLY A 387 -3.67 -0.62 -10.07
N ASN A 388 -4.19 -0.91 -11.28
CA ASN A 388 -5.47 -1.63 -11.42
C ASN A 388 -5.39 -3.07 -10.91
N ALA A 389 -4.27 -3.75 -11.15
CA ALA A 389 -4.05 -5.10 -10.65
C ALA A 389 -4.01 -5.10 -9.12
N PHE A 390 -3.34 -4.12 -8.51
CA PHE A 390 -3.24 -3.97 -7.06
C PHE A 390 -4.60 -3.63 -6.42
N LEU A 391 -5.31 -2.62 -6.91
CA LEU A 391 -6.64 -2.26 -6.39
C LEU A 391 -7.67 -3.37 -6.62
N GLY A 392 -7.55 -4.11 -7.73
CA GLY A 392 -8.37 -5.30 -7.99
C GLY A 392 -8.12 -6.42 -6.97
N ALA A 393 -6.87 -6.58 -6.52
CA ALA A 393 -6.52 -7.54 -5.48
C ALA A 393 -7.09 -7.11 -4.11
N LEU A 394 -6.99 -5.82 -3.75
CA LEU A 394 -7.64 -5.28 -2.54
C LEU A 394 -9.17 -5.45 -2.58
N SER A 395 -9.80 -5.21 -3.74
CA SER A 395 -11.24 -5.44 -3.92
C SER A 395 -11.62 -6.90 -3.73
N ALA A 396 -10.82 -7.82 -4.27
CA ALA A 396 -11.05 -9.26 -4.12
C ALA A 396 -10.92 -9.70 -2.64
N LEU A 397 -9.90 -9.21 -1.94
CA LEU A 397 -9.74 -9.48 -0.51
C LEU A 397 -10.91 -8.90 0.30
N SER A 398 -11.28 -7.64 0.04
CA SER A 398 -12.42 -6.99 0.69
C SER A 398 -13.76 -7.71 0.47
N ALA A 399 -13.95 -8.36 -0.68
CA ALA A 399 -15.16 -9.12 -1.00
C ALA A 399 -15.17 -10.52 -0.35
N SER A 400 -14.03 -11.01 0.10
CA SER A 400 -13.91 -12.27 0.81
C SER A 400 -14.45 -12.15 2.24
N TRP A 401 -14.39 -13.25 3.00
CA TRP A 401 -14.75 -13.17 4.42
C TRP A 401 -13.68 -12.39 5.20
N MET A 402 -14.07 -11.25 5.77
CA MET A 402 -13.14 -10.32 6.41
C MET A 402 -12.91 -10.66 7.88
N CYS A 403 -11.65 -10.71 8.27
CA CYS A 403 -11.19 -10.81 9.64
C CYS A 403 -10.11 -9.75 9.92
N GLU A 404 -9.57 -9.73 11.13
CA GLU A 404 -8.55 -8.77 11.54
C GLU A 404 -7.30 -8.86 10.67
N GLN A 405 -6.90 -10.09 10.29
CA GLN A 405 -5.75 -10.34 9.42
C GLN A 405 -6.00 -9.80 8.00
N ASP A 406 -7.21 -9.96 7.47
CA ASP A 406 -7.57 -9.39 6.17
C ASP A 406 -7.57 -7.86 6.21
N ILE A 407 -8.09 -7.25 7.30
CA ILE A 407 -8.07 -5.79 7.50
C ILE A 407 -6.64 -5.26 7.51
N LYS A 408 -5.75 -5.91 8.26
CA LYS A 408 -4.33 -5.56 8.30
C LYS A 408 -3.69 -5.73 6.93
N THR A 409 -3.96 -6.84 6.25
CA THR A 409 -3.42 -7.14 4.92
C THR A 409 -3.81 -6.07 3.89
N MET A 410 -5.05 -5.57 3.93
CA MET A 410 -5.46 -4.45 3.08
C MET A 410 -4.65 -3.17 3.35
N ALA A 411 -4.27 -2.93 4.60
CA ALA A 411 -3.53 -1.74 5.00
C ALA A 411 -2.03 -1.82 4.67
N GLU A 412 -1.42 -2.99 4.85
CA GLU A 412 0.04 -3.16 4.82
C GLU A 412 0.64 -3.46 3.45
N PHE A 413 -0.17 -3.99 2.50
CA PHE A 413 0.33 -4.21 1.16
C PHE A 413 0.46 -2.89 0.41
N ALA A 414 1.58 -2.73 -0.27
CA ALA A 414 1.90 -1.53 -1.02
C ALA A 414 2.40 -1.87 -2.43
N LEU A 415 2.08 -1.00 -3.40
CA LEU A 415 2.62 -1.03 -4.75
C LEU A 415 3.81 -0.08 -4.85
N TYR A 416 4.96 -0.61 -5.21
CA TYR A 416 6.14 0.18 -5.56
C TYR A 416 6.34 0.20 -7.08
N GLY A 417 6.51 1.40 -7.61
CA GLY A 417 6.58 1.71 -9.03
C GLY A 417 5.48 2.67 -9.48
N ASP A 418 5.45 2.96 -10.77
CA ASP A 418 4.40 3.76 -11.40
C ASP A 418 3.12 2.92 -11.54
N PRO A 419 1.99 3.33 -10.96
CA PRO A 419 0.73 2.57 -11.05
C PRO A 419 0.19 2.44 -12.48
N SER A 420 0.66 3.25 -13.42
CA SER A 420 0.21 3.26 -14.81
C SER A 420 0.97 2.30 -15.73
N VAL A 421 2.04 1.61 -15.24
CA VAL A 421 2.81 0.67 -16.06
C VAL A 421 2.06 -0.63 -16.30
N THR A 422 2.37 -1.27 -17.43
CA THR A 422 1.90 -2.62 -17.76
C THR A 422 3.07 -3.52 -18.09
N LEU A 423 3.01 -4.78 -17.65
CA LEU A 423 4.02 -5.77 -18.00
C LEU A 423 3.86 -6.25 -19.46
N ILE A 424 2.62 -6.34 -19.91
CA ILE A 424 2.27 -6.86 -21.25
C ILE A 424 2.13 -5.70 -22.24
N ALA A 425 2.82 -5.81 -23.37
CA ALA A 425 2.77 -4.82 -24.45
C ALA A 425 1.32 -4.61 -24.94
N GLY A 426 0.92 -3.35 -25.08
CA GLY A 426 -0.46 -3.00 -25.47
C GLY A 426 -1.52 -3.19 -24.38
N GLY A 427 -1.14 -3.62 -23.18
CA GLY A 427 -2.03 -3.74 -22.03
C GLY A 427 -2.66 -2.39 -21.67
N ALA A 428 -1.89 -1.30 -21.71
CA ALA A 428 -2.39 0.06 -21.47
C ALA A 428 -3.55 0.46 -22.39
N LYS A 429 -3.55 0.02 -23.66
CA LYS A 429 -4.66 0.27 -24.60
C LYS A 429 -5.96 -0.43 -24.18
N LYS A 430 -5.87 -1.59 -23.52
CA LYS A 430 -7.04 -2.27 -22.94
C LYS A 430 -7.50 -1.56 -21.67
N ALA A 431 -6.57 -1.08 -20.85
CA ALA A 431 -6.88 -0.30 -19.65
C ALA A 431 -7.47 1.09 -19.98
N ALA A 432 -7.02 1.73 -21.04
CA ALA A 432 -7.51 3.04 -21.50
C ALA A 432 -9.01 3.04 -21.91
N ARG A 433 -9.62 1.87 -22.12
CA ARG A 433 -11.06 1.73 -22.37
C ARG A 433 -11.91 1.80 -21.11
N ARG A 434 -11.28 1.79 -19.93
CA ARG A 434 -11.98 1.99 -18.65
C ARG A 434 -12.44 3.45 -18.53
N ALA A 435 -13.60 3.67 -17.92
CA ALA A 435 -14.03 5.00 -17.56
C ALA A 435 -12.98 5.70 -16.68
N ALA A 436 -12.82 7.01 -16.85
CA ALA A 436 -11.96 7.79 -15.95
C ALA A 436 -12.48 7.68 -14.50
N PRO A 437 -11.60 7.78 -13.49
CA PRO A 437 -12.00 7.78 -12.10
C PRO A 437 -13.08 8.85 -11.84
N SER A 438 -14.15 8.44 -11.20
CA SER A 438 -15.29 9.32 -10.87
C SER A 438 -15.47 9.49 -9.36
N LYS A 439 -14.71 8.76 -8.56
CA LYS A 439 -14.79 8.74 -7.10
C LYS A 439 -13.48 9.22 -6.49
N PHE A 440 -13.57 9.94 -5.37
CA PHE A 440 -12.41 10.43 -4.63
C PHE A 440 -11.73 9.32 -3.81
N SER A 441 -12.51 8.36 -3.33
CA SER A 441 -12.03 7.30 -2.43
C SER A 441 -12.80 6.00 -2.66
N ALA A 442 -12.27 4.91 -2.10
CA ALA A 442 -12.97 3.65 -2.02
C ALA A 442 -14.35 3.82 -1.38
N THR A 443 -15.35 3.16 -1.93
CA THR A 443 -16.72 3.24 -1.43
C THR A 443 -17.03 2.03 -0.56
N LYS A 444 -17.47 2.28 0.67
CA LYS A 444 -17.93 1.24 1.58
C LYS A 444 -19.28 0.71 1.09
N LYS A 445 -19.32 -0.58 0.68
CA LYS A 445 -20.54 -1.22 0.16
C LYS A 445 -21.39 -1.86 1.25
N ASP A 446 -20.77 -2.39 2.31
CA ASP A 446 -21.47 -3.08 3.39
C ASP A 446 -20.84 -2.73 4.76
N ALA A 447 -21.54 -1.89 5.52
CA ALA A 447 -21.13 -1.48 6.85
C ALA A 447 -21.50 -2.49 7.96
N SER A 448 -22.28 -3.53 7.64
CA SER A 448 -22.76 -4.50 8.65
C SER A 448 -21.70 -5.50 9.08
N ARG A 449 -20.58 -5.61 8.33
CA ARG A 449 -19.50 -6.58 8.58
C ARG A 449 -18.40 -6.08 9.52
N GLY A 450 -18.44 -4.82 9.96
CA GLY A 450 -17.40 -4.22 10.81
C GLY A 450 -17.06 -5.08 12.04
N ILE A 451 -15.76 -5.26 12.29
CA ILE A 451 -15.24 -6.02 13.43
C ILE A 451 -14.69 -5.06 14.47
N LYS A 452 -15.10 -5.25 15.73
CA LYS A 452 -14.53 -4.54 16.87
C LYS A 452 -13.96 -5.55 17.85
N LEU A 453 -12.69 -5.40 18.20
CA LEU A 453 -12.02 -6.24 19.19
C LEU A 453 -12.09 -5.60 20.57
N MET A 454 -12.29 -6.42 21.59
CA MET A 454 -12.12 -6.04 23.00
C MET A 454 -10.84 -6.69 23.52
N SER A 455 -9.93 -5.90 24.05
CA SER A 455 -8.77 -6.39 24.79
C SER A 455 -9.00 -6.23 26.29
N CYS A 456 -8.59 -7.20 27.07
CA CYS A 456 -8.59 -7.16 28.52
C CYS A 456 -7.15 -7.08 29.04
N ASP A 457 -6.45 -5.99 28.76
CA ASP A 457 -5.18 -5.69 29.41
C ASP A 457 -5.43 -5.03 30.78
N ASP A 458 -4.65 -5.41 31.79
CA ASP A 458 -4.80 -4.99 33.18
C ASP A 458 -4.57 -3.47 33.43
N ASN A 459 -4.23 -2.70 32.41
CA ASN A 459 -3.95 -1.26 32.48
C ASN A 459 -4.87 -0.47 31.53
N GLY A 460 -6.08 -0.24 31.92
CA GLY A 460 -7.19 0.37 31.19
C GLY A 460 -7.04 1.82 30.72
N ASP A 461 -5.87 2.25 30.24
CA ASP A 461 -5.70 3.62 29.76
C ASP A 461 -4.76 3.67 28.54
N ARG A 462 -5.31 3.46 27.34
CA ARG A 462 -4.69 3.91 26.09
C ARG A 462 -5.75 4.53 25.18
N SER A 463 -6.13 5.76 25.49
CA SER A 463 -6.84 6.63 24.55
C SER A 463 -5.82 7.24 23.56
N ALA A 464 -5.37 6.48 22.60
CA ALA A 464 -4.81 7.08 21.40
C ALA A 464 -5.97 7.48 20.47
N LYS A 465 -5.97 8.70 19.97
CA LYS A 465 -6.96 9.16 18.98
C LYS A 465 -6.97 8.21 17.79
N GLY A 466 -8.15 7.67 17.44
CA GLY A 466 -8.33 6.77 16.28
C GLY A 466 -8.22 5.27 16.59
N VAL A 467 -7.85 4.88 17.80
CA VAL A 467 -7.86 3.47 18.22
C VAL A 467 -9.31 3.02 18.39
N PRO A 468 -9.73 1.84 17.84
CA PRO A 468 -10.98 1.23 18.26
C PRO A 468 -10.96 1.16 19.79
N THR A 469 -11.93 1.79 20.45
CA THR A 469 -11.91 1.93 21.90
C THR A 469 -11.78 0.55 22.52
N LEU A 470 -10.65 0.27 23.17
CA LEU A 470 -10.49 -0.89 24.00
C LEU A 470 -11.48 -0.70 25.17
N TYR A 471 -12.53 -1.48 25.20
CA TYR A 471 -13.49 -1.42 26.28
C TYR A 471 -12.93 -2.20 27.46
N SER A 472 -12.99 -1.62 28.64
CA SER A 472 -12.71 -2.35 29.88
C SER A 472 -13.70 -3.50 30.00
N CYS A 473 -13.19 -4.73 30.03
CA CYS A 473 -14.03 -5.91 30.26
C CYS A 473 -14.59 -5.89 31.67
N SER A 474 -15.84 -6.34 31.85
CA SER A 474 -16.38 -6.65 33.17
C SER A 474 -15.55 -7.75 33.87
N PRO A 475 -15.57 -7.84 35.23
CA PRO A 475 -14.89 -8.93 35.93
C PRO A 475 -15.31 -10.33 35.47
N GLU A 476 -16.56 -10.49 35.02
CA GLU A 476 -17.09 -11.75 34.48
C GLU A 476 -16.52 -12.06 33.12
N GLU A 477 -16.40 -11.06 32.26
CA GLU A 477 -15.74 -11.20 30.93
C GLU A 477 -14.25 -11.50 31.08
N GLN A 478 -13.56 -10.85 32.03
CA GLN A 478 -12.16 -11.14 32.33
C GLN A 478 -11.97 -12.57 32.82
N ALA A 479 -12.84 -13.05 33.71
CA ALA A 479 -12.81 -14.42 34.20
C ALA A 479 -13.06 -15.43 33.07
N HIS A 480 -13.99 -15.12 32.16
CA HIS A 480 -14.30 -15.94 31.00
C HIS A 480 -13.13 -15.97 30.00
N ILE A 481 -12.50 -14.85 29.71
CA ILE A 481 -11.32 -14.77 28.83
C ILE A 481 -10.13 -15.54 29.44
N LYS A 482 -9.90 -15.44 30.77
CA LYS A 482 -8.86 -16.24 31.45
C LYS A 482 -9.14 -17.75 31.34
N LYS A 483 -10.40 -18.17 31.51
CA LYS A 483 -10.81 -19.56 31.30
C LYS A 483 -10.59 -19.99 29.85
N MET A 484 -10.97 -19.14 28.89
CA MET A 484 -10.76 -19.37 27.47
C MET A 484 -9.28 -19.48 27.13
N ALA A 485 -8.42 -18.59 27.66
CA ALA A 485 -6.98 -18.64 27.46
C ALA A 485 -6.37 -19.98 27.92
N SER A 486 -6.84 -20.53 29.05
CA SER A 486 -6.41 -21.84 29.53
C SER A 486 -6.86 -22.96 28.58
N HIS A 487 -8.09 -22.93 28.12
CA HIS A 487 -8.62 -23.91 27.19
C HIS A 487 -7.92 -23.83 25.80
N VAL A 488 -7.71 -22.61 25.29
CA VAL A 488 -6.98 -22.38 24.05
C VAL A 488 -5.54 -22.85 24.15
N SER A 489 -4.88 -22.66 25.30
CA SER A 489 -3.53 -23.20 25.51
C SER A 489 -3.50 -24.73 25.45
N GLU A 490 -4.56 -25.39 25.90
CA GLU A 490 -4.68 -26.85 25.81
C GLU A 490 -4.95 -27.31 24.36
N VAL A 491 -5.95 -26.75 23.69
CA VAL A 491 -6.33 -27.10 22.31
C VAL A 491 -5.29 -26.59 21.31
N GLY A 492 -4.83 -25.36 21.47
CA GLY A 492 -3.84 -24.74 20.62
C GLY A 492 -2.48 -25.43 20.71
N ASN A 493 -2.09 -25.93 21.90
CA ASN A 493 -0.87 -26.71 22.05
C ASN A 493 -0.88 -27.97 21.18
N ASN A 494 -2.02 -28.64 21.01
CA ASN A 494 -2.11 -29.82 20.14
C ASN A 494 -1.95 -29.45 18.66
N TYR A 495 -2.63 -28.41 18.18
CA TYR A 495 -2.51 -27.93 16.80
C TYR A 495 -1.12 -27.33 16.52
N VAL A 496 -0.66 -26.46 17.42
CA VAL A 496 0.65 -25.82 17.33
C VAL A 496 1.79 -26.82 17.47
N LEU A 497 1.62 -27.90 18.26
CA LEU A 497 2.57 -29.02 18.37
C LEU A 497 2.72 -29.79 17.06
N GLU A 498 1.65 -29.97 16.33
CA GLU A 498 1.65 -30.75 15.10
C GLU A 498 2.31 -29.98 13.94
N LYS A 499 2.06 -28.69 13.84
CA LYS A 499 2.56 -27.84 12.75
C LYS A 499 3.64 -26.82 13.14
N PHE A 500 3.65 -26.35 14.39
CA PHE A 500 4.52 -25.28 14.92
C PHE A 500 5.00 -25.58 16.34
N SER A 501 5.71 -26.68 16.49
CA SER A 501 6.17 -27.16 17.80
C SER A 501 7.04 -26.15 18.58
N SER A 502 7.61 -25.09 17.91
CA SER A 502 8.32 -23.97 18.55
C SER A 502 7.44 -23.13 19.45
N MET A 503 6.18 -23.00 19.10
CA MET A 503 5.23 -22.20 19.88
C MET A 503 4.68 -22.92 21.13
N LYS A 504 5.08 -24.15 21.36
CA LYS A 504 4.58 -24.99 22.47
C LYS A 504 4.66 -24.35 23.86
N SER A 505 5.65 -23.51 24.09
CA SER A 505 5.86 -22.80 25.36
C SER A 505 5.33 -21.36 25.37
N VAL A 506 4.75 -20.90 24.25
CA VAL A 506 4.24 -19.54 24.12
C VAL A 506 2.82 -19.46 24.66
N GLN A 507 2.58 -18.51 25.57
CA GLN A 507 1.22 -18.22 26.01
C GLN A 507 0.55 -17.25 25.01
N PRO A 508 -0.67 -17.56 24.55
CA PRO A 508 -1.39 -16.65 23.65
C PRO A 508 -1.91 -15.42 24.39
N LYS A 509 -1.98 -14.32 23.68
CA LYS A 509 -2.88 -13.22 24.04
C LYS A 509 -4.27 -13.56 23.53
N VAL A 510 -5.29 -13.50 24.40
CA VAL A 510 -6.67 -13.84 24.08
C VAL A 510 -7.56 -12.60 24.11
N PHE A 511 -8.36 -12.41 23.06
CA PHE A 511 -9.26 -11.27 22.88
C PHE A 511 -10.68 -11.78 22.65
N LYS A 512 -11.69 -11.03 23.10
CA LYS A 512 -13.10 -11.27 22.76
C LYS A 512 -13.52 -10.35 21.61
N VAL A 513 -14.27 -10.89 20.65
CA VAL A 513 -14.86 -10.08 19.57
C VAL A 513 -16.13 -9.42 20.07
N MET A 514 -16.20 -8.09 19.95
CA MET A 514 -17.35 -7.30 20.41
C MET A 514 -18.65 -7.68 19.70
N GLY A 515 -19.69 -7.93 20.47
CA GLY A 515 -21.03 -8.26 19.95
C GLY A 515 -21.14 -9.67 19.37
N LYS A 516 -20.09 -10.50 19.46
CA LYS A 516 -20.10 -11.89 19.02
C LYS A 516 -19.61 -12.81 20.14
N ASP A 517 -20.07 -14.06 20.10
CA ASP A 517 -19.55 -15.11 20.97
C ASP A 517 -18.35 -15.81 20.28
N GLU A 518 -17.31 -15.02 20.05
CA GLU A 518 -16.08 -15.44 19.37
C GLU A 518 -14.86 -14.88 20.08
N TYR A 519 -13.75 -15.61 20.00
CA TYR A 519 -12.47 -15.23 20.60
C TYR A 519 -11.35 -15.30 19.58
N ARG A 520 -10.28 -14.54 19.85
CA ARG A 520 -9.01 -14.56 19.10
C ARG A 520 -7.89 -14.92 20.05
N ALA A 521 -7.03 -15.82 19.65
CA ALA A 521 -5.80 -16.16 20.38
C ALA A 521 -4.61 -15.94 19.47
N VAL A 522 -3.68 -15.10 19.91
CA VAL A 522 -2.49 -14.71 19.15
C VAL A 522 -1.24 -15.17 19.88
N TYR A 523 -0.50 -16.06 19.25
CA TYR A 523 0.80 -16.54 19.69
C TYR A 523 1.89 -15.81 18.92
N THR A 524 2.88 -15.25 19.60
CA THR A 524 3.99 -14.55 18.96
C THR A 524 5.32 -15.05 19.52
N LYS A 525 6.26 -15.40 18.65
CA LYS A 525 7.59 -15.86 19.02
C LYS A 525 8.64 -15.39 18.02
N ASN A 526 9.77 -14.94 18.53
CA ASN A 526 10.95 -14.70 17.71
C ASN A 526 11.74 -16.00 17.55
N GLU A 527 11.98 -16.39 16.31
CA GLU A 527 12.72 -17.61 15.92
C GLU A 527 13.92 -17.22 15.07
N GLY A 528 15.02 -16.85 15.75
CA GLY A 528 16.18 -16.27 15.09
C GLY A 528 15.81 -14.91 14.47
N LYS A 529 15.91 -14.83 13.15
CA LYS A 529 15.58 -13.60 12.38
C LYS A 529 14.11 -13.52 11.96
N VAL A 530 13.35 -14.59 12.13
CA VAL A 530 11.94 -14.66 11.75
C VAL A 530 11.07 -14.47 12.98
N LYS A 531 10.06 -13.61 12.87
CA LYS A 531 9.02 -13.45 13.89
C LYS A 531 7.80 -14.25 13.46
N SER A 532 7.58 -15.37 14.14
CA SER A 532 6.44 -16.25 13.88
C SER A 532 5.24 -15.81 14.69
N VAL A 533 4.10 -15.64 14.02
CA VAL A 533 2.80 -15.35 14.64
C VAL A 533 1.79 -16.38 14.19
N VAL A 534 1.04 -16.93 15.15
CA VAL A 534 -0.11 -17.80 14.89
C VAL A 534 -1.34 -17.16 15.50
N ALA A 535 -2.33 -16.82 14.69
CA ALA A 535 -3.59 -16.28 15.15
C ALA A 535 -4.72 -17.30 14.97
N MET A 536 -5.41 -17.64 16.05
CA MET A 536 -6.53 -18.58 16.05
C MET A 536 -7.85 -17.86 16.27
N HIS A 537 -8.84 -18.17 15.46
CA HIS A 537 -10.22 -17.77 15.66
C HIS A 537 -10.99 -18.92 16.31
N LEU A 538 -11.69 -18.62 17.41
CA LEU A 538 -12.41 -19.58 18.21
C LEU A 538 -13.88 -19.16 18.36
N ASP A 539 -14.77 -20.16 18.48
CA ASP A 539 -16.16 -19.92 18.87
C ASP A 539 -16.29 -19.70 20.39
N GLY A 540 -17.51 -19.43 20.86
CA GLY A 540 -17.80 -19.18 22.28
C GLY A 540 -17.51 -20.38 23.19
N ASN A 541 -17.37 -21.57 22.63
CA ASN A 541 -16.99 -22.78 23.36
C ASN A 541 -15.47 -23.05 23.33
N GLY A 542 -14.71 -22.20 22.63
CA GLY A 542 -13.25 -22.37 22.47
C GLY A 542 -12.83 -23.34 21.38
N ASN A 543 -13.74 -23.77 20.49
CA ASN A 543 -13.36 -24.59 19.34
C ASN A 543 -12.69 -23.74 18.28
N VAL A 544 -11.56 -24.24 17.74
CA VAL A 544 -10.82 -23.55 16.68
C VAL A 544 -11.61 -23.57 15.37
N LYS A 545 -11.91 -22.39 14.83
CA LYS A 545 -12.59 -22.22 13.54
C LYS A 545 -11.62 -22.01 12.40
N LYS A 546 -10.59 -21.17 12.63
CA LYS A 546 -9.56 -20.84 11.63
C LYS A 546 -8.24 -20.56 12.30
N VAL A 547 -7.15 -20.78 11.57
CA VAL A 547 -5.79 -20.51 12.02
C VAL A 547 -5.04 -19.81 10.89
N TYR A 548 -4.44 -18.67 11.23
CA TYR A 548 -3.63 -17.85 10.34
C TYR A 548 -2.17 -17.89 10.78
N HIS A 549 -1.25 -17.86 9.83
CA HIS A 549 0.18 -17.90 10.06
C HIS A 549 0.87 -16.70 9.44
N SER A 550 1.86 -16.14 10.15
CA SER A 550 2.73 -15.11 9.56
C SER A 550 3.61 -15.72 8.47
N LYS A 551 3.78 -14.96 7.41
CA LYS A 551 4.61 -15.28 6.25
C LYS A 551 6.07 -14.88 6.43
#